data_35d2b40e8121b6f0c31e8e49be602ced
#
_entry.id   35d2b40e8121b6f0c31e8e49be602ced
#
_cell.length_a   1.000
_cell.length_b   1.000
_cell.length_c   1.000
_cell.angle_alpha   90.00
_cell.angle_beta   90.00
_cell.angle_gamma   90.00
#
_symmetry.space_group_name_H-M   'P 1'
#
loop_
_entity.id
_entity.type
_entity.pdbx_description
1 polymer ?
#
loop_
_entity_poly.entity_id
_entity_poly.type
_entity_poly.pdbx_seq_one_letter_code
_entity_poly.pdbx_strand_id
1 'polypeptide(L)'
;MGSSEVKVGAFTLAGAAILAGIITFMGAFTFGNEGYKLQIDYPQVSGLMPGHVVRYAGVKVGTVKDINVQPNAVAVIAEISKDIKIPKGAIFTIGSDGIMGEKFVNVVPPKKFEQGHIGEGSTVKGIPGGGMEEFFAASGDAMQNIFGDRDTQLAMRETIKNMNEITRNMGVITKTMADVSAANQQNLD
;
A
#
# COMPACT_ATOMS: atom_id res chain seq x y z
N MET A 1 38.57 40.82 35.53
CA MET A 1 38.61 39.63 34.65
C MET A 1 37.40 38.73 35.02
N GLY A 2 36.27 38.90 34.47
CA GLY A 2 35.10 38.10 34.82
C GLY A 2 33.85 38.39 34.00
N SER A 3 33.79 39.56 33.34
CA SER A 3 32.56 39.97 32.62
C SER A 3 32.35 39.27 31.27
N SER A 4 33.43 38.87 30.61
CA SER A 4 33.37 38.18 29.30
C SER A 4 33.00 36.71 29.47
N GLU A 5 33.54 36.04 30.49
CA GLU A 5 33.25 34.64 30.80
C GLU A 5 31.79 34.44 31.24
N VAL A 6 31.28 35.37 32.06
CA VAL A 6 29.87 35.38 32.48
C VAL A 6 28.93 35.61 31.28
N LYS A 7 29.30 36.50 30.36
CA LYS A 7 28.50 36.75 29.15
C LYS A 7 28.46 35.53 28.22
N VAL A 8 29.59 34.86 28.03
CA VAL A 8 29.66 33.62 27.23
C VAL A 8 28.87 32.51 27.90
N GLY A 9 28.97 32.33 29.22
CA GLY A 9 28.21 31.34 29.97
C GLY A 9 26.70 31.58 29.88
N ALA A 10 26.26 32.83 30.05
CA ALA A 10 24.85 33.20 29.93
C ALA A 10 24.31 32.96 28.51
N PHE A 11 25.08 33.28 27.48
CA PHE A 11 24.72 33.04 26.09
C PHE A 11 24.58 31.54 25.79
N THR A 12 25.50 30.71 26.27
CA THR A 12 25.47 29.26 26.10
C THR A 12 24.26 28.63 26.79
N LEU A 13 23.97 29.08 28.04
CA LEU A 13 22.79 28.62 28.77
C LEU A 13 21.47 29.03 28.09
N ALA A 14 21.41 30.26 27.59
CA ALA A 14 20.24 30.73 26.83
C ALA A 14 20.04 29.91 25.53
N GLY A 15 21.12 29.63 24.80
CA GLY A 15 21.08 28.77 23.59
C GLY A 15 20.63 27.34 23.90
N ALA A 16 21.14 26.75 24.98
CA ALA A 16 20.73 25.43 25.43
C ALA A 16 19.25 25.39 25.87
N ALA A 17 18.77 26.40 26.55
CA ALA A 17 17.36 26.52 26.95
C ALA A 17 16.43 26.66 25.74
N ILE A 18 16.80 27.46 24.73
CA ILE A 18 16.06 27.60 23.48
C ILE A 18 16.03 26.26 22.73
N LEU A 19 17.17 25.57 22.63
CA LEU A 19 17.26 24.26 21.97
C LEU A 19 16.37 23.21 22.66
N ALA A 20 16.43 23.14 23.99
CA ALA A 20 15.58 22.27 24.79
C ALA A 20 14.07 22.60 24.59
N GLY A 21 13.73 23.89 24.53
CA GLY A 21 12.38 24.36 24.22
C GLY A 21 11.89 23.92 22.84
N ILE A 22 12.73 24.01 21.83
CA ILE A 22 12.42 23.57 20.47
C ILE A 22 12.21 22.03 20.45
N ILE A 23 13.09 21.26 21.09
CA ILE A 23 12.99 19.80 21.12
C ILE A 23 11.71 19.36 21.84
N THR A 24 11.39 19.98 22.99
CA THR A 24 10.15 19.66 23.72
C THR A 24 8.90 20.07 22.95
N PHE A 25 8.92 21.23 22.30
CA PHE A 25 7.80 21.70 21.47
C PHE A 25 7.58 20.79 20.25
N MET A 26 8.63 20.38 19.54
CA MET A 26 8.54 19.45 18.43
C MET A 26 8.07 18.05 18.88
N GLY A 27 8.55 17.59 20.04
CA GLY A 27 8.12 16.32 20.62
C GLY A 27 6.65 16.33 21.05
N ALA A 28 6.15 17.43 21.60
CA ALA A 28 4.74 17.57 21.98
C ALA A 28 3.79 17.52 20.78
N PHE A 29 4.22 17.98 19.62
CA PHE A 29 3.42 17.87 18.38
C PHE A 29 3.29 16.43 17.84
N THR A 30 4.17 15.52 18.26
CA THR A 30 4.12 14.10 17.86
C THR A 30 3.20 13.27 18.76
N PHE A 31 2.77 13.79 19.91
CA PHE A 31 1.87 13.12 20.87
C PHE A 31 0.39 13.41 20.66
N GLY A 32 -0.02 14.02 19.55
CA GLY A 32 -1.39 14.39 19.27
C GLY A 32 -2.15 13.30 18.49
N ASN A 33 -3.08 12.68 19.14
CA ASN A 33 -4.10 11.70 18.81
C ASN A 33 -3.70 10.26 19.12
N GLU A 34 -3.91 9.87 20.36
CA GLU A 34 -4.04 8.45 20.70
C GLU A 34 -5.15 7.83 19.86
N GLY A 35 -4.77 7.02 18.88
CA GLY A 35 -5.66 6.21 18.08
C GLY A 35 -6.03 4.92 18.80
N TYR A 36 -6.90 4.13 18.23
CA TYR A 36 -7.09 2.74 18.65
C TYR A 36 -6.15 1.83 17.86
N LYS A 37 -5.68 0.77 18.53
CA LYS A 37 -4.77 -0.21 17.91
C LYS A 37 -5.56 -1.34 17.28
N LEU A 38 -5.14 -1.70 16.06
CA LEU A 38 -5.68 -2.81 15.29
C LEU A 38 -4.52 -3.72 14.88
N GLN A 39 -4.65 -5.02 15.11
CA GLN A 39 -3.71 -6.01 14.61
C GLN A 39 -4.17 -6.53 13.25
N ILE A 40 -3.26 -6.57 12.29
CA ILE A 40 -3.49 -7.09 10.95
C ILE A 40 -2.48 -8.19 10.70
N ASP A 41 -2.96 -9.41 10.50
CA ASP A 41 -2.11 -10.57 10.25
C ASP A 41 -1.96 -10.78 8.74
N TYR A 42 -0.75 -10.59 8.24
CA TYR A 42 -0.38 -10.82 6.84
C TYR A 42 0.46 -12.09 6.70
N PRO A 43 0.33 -12.84 5.61
CA PRO A 43 1.28 -13.91 5.28
C PRO A 43 2.70 -13.37 5.07
N GLN A 44 2.82 -12.19 4.47
CA GLN A 44 4.08 -11.47 4.23
C GLN A 44 3.81 -9.97 4.10
N VAL A 45 4.80 -9.13 4.36
CA VAL A 45 4.63 -7.66 4.39
C VAL A 45 5.50 -6.89 3.38
N SER A 46 6.29 -7.58 2.55
CA SER A 46 7.01 -7.04 1.36
C SER A 46 7.58 -5.63 1.53
N GLY A 47 8.34 -5.37 2.60
CA GLY A 47 8.99 -4.07 2.84
C GLY A 47 8.14 -3.03 3.56
N LEU A 48 7.00 -3.41 4.16
CA LEU A 48 6.29 -2.55 5.10
C LEU A 48 7.14 -2.37 6.37
N MET A 49 7.19 -1.15 6.90
CA MET A 49 7.97 -0.79 8.10
C MET A 49 7.14 0.01 9.09
N PRO A 50 7.51 0.01 10.39
CA PRO A 50 6.95 0.96 11.35
C PRO A 50 7.10 2.41 10.86
N GLY A 51 6.08 3.22 11.09
CA GLY A 51 6.01 4.61 10.59
C GLY A 51 5.26 4.76 9.26
N HIS A 52 5.13 3.70 8.45
CA HIS A 52 4.37 3.74 7.22
C HIS A 52 2.89 4.06 7.47
N VAL A 53 2.26 4.74 6.51
CA VAL A 53 0.89 5.23 6.65
C VAL A 53 -0.14 4.13 6.48
N VAL A 54 -1.29 4.30 7.16
CA VAL A 54 -2.51 3.53 6.91
C VAL A 54 -3.49 4.44 6.20
N ARG A 55 -4.02 3.99 5.06
CA ARG A 55 -5.00 4.72 4.25
C ARG A 55 -6.33 3.97 4.23
N TYR A 56 -7.42 4.68 4.41
CA TYR A 56 -8.78 4.17 4.22
C TYR A 56 -9.40 4.87 3.02
N ALA A 57 -9.78 4.13 2.01
CA ALA A 57 -10.29 4.69 0.75
C ALA A 57 -9.36 5.78 0.16
N GLY A 58 -8.03 5.61 0.29
CA GLY A 58 -7.03 6.57 -0.20
C GLY A 58 -6.66 7.69 0.78
N VAL A 59 -7.43 7.92 1.84
CA VAL A 59 -7.17 8.99 2.84
C VAL A 59 -6.32 8.44 3.99
N LYS A 60 -5.30 9.17 4.42
CA LYS A 60 -4.47 8.81 5.58
C LYS A 60 -5.33 8.85 6.85
N VAL A 61 -5.42 7.72 7.54
CA VAL A 61 -6.21 7.55 8.77
C VAL A 61 -5.39 7.06 9.96
N GLY A 62 -4.13 6.70 9.74
CA GLY A 62 -3.29 6.17 10.80
C GLY A 62 -1.87 5.88 10.35
N THR A 63 -1.14 5.15 11.19
CA THR A 63 0.25 4.71 10.95
C THR A 63 0.49 3.32 11.49
N VAL A 64 1.42 2.60 10.88
CA VAL A 64 1.97 1.34 11.40
C VAL A 64 2.84 1.65 12.61
N LYS A 65 2.54 1.06 13.76
CA LYS A 65 3.31 1.27 15.00
C LYS A 65 4.38 0.20 15.19
N ASP A 66 4.04 -1.04 14.89
CA ASP A 66 4.94 -2.16 15.13
C ASP A 66 4.68 -3.31 14.15
N ILE A 67 5.68 -4.15 13.96
CA ILE A 67 5.60 -5.32 13.07
C ILE A 67 6.29 -6.49 13.79
N ASN A 68 5.51 -7.53 14.09
CA ASN A 68 5.96 -8.70 14.82
C ASN A 68 5.90 -9.95 13.93
N VAL A 69 7.06 -10.56 13.69
CA VAL A 69 7.14 -11.79 12.91
C VAL A 69 6.72 -12.97 13.78
N GLN A 70 5.74 -13.71 13.31
CA GLN A 70 5.23 -14.95 13.94
C GLN A 70 5.52 -16.14 13.03
N PRO A 71 5.49 -17.40 13.54
CA PRO A 71 5.83 -18.57 12.73
C PRO A 71 5.00 -18.75 11.45
N ASN A 72 3.73 -18.31 11.45
CA ASN A 72 2.79 -18.51 10.35
C ASN A 72 2.23 -17.19 9.75
N ALA A 73 2.63 -16.03 10.29
CA ALA A 73 2.13 -14.74 9.86
C ALA A 73 3.04 -13.61 10.33
N VAL A 74 2.85 -12.44 9.76
CA VAL A 74 3.44 -11.20 10.25
C VAL A 74 2.32 -10.32 10.81
N ALA A 75 2.34 -10.12 12.14
CA ALA A 75 1.37 -9.25 12.82
C ALA A 75 1.80 -7.79 12.70
N VAL A 76 1.01 -7.00 12.01
CA VAL A 76 1.19 -5.56 11.83
C VAL A 76 0.26 -4.84 12.81
N ILE A 77 0.83 -4.05 13.71
CA ILE A 77 0.07 -3.23 14.65
C ILE A 77 -0.12 -1.85 14.04
N ALA A 78 -1.31 -1.54 13.62
CA ALA A 78 -1.71 -0.25 13.09
C ALA A 78 -2.41 0.59 14.17
N GLU A 79 -2.09 1.87 14.25
CA GLU A 79 -2.81 2.84 15.06
C GLU A 79 -3.68 3.68 14.13
N ILE A 80 -4.99 3.65 14.36
CA ILE A 80 -6.01 4.35 13.58
C ILE A 80 -6.57 5.50 14.42
N SER A 81 -6.77 6.66 13.83
CA SER A 81 -7.36 7.83 14.51
C SER A 81 -8.73 7.50 15.10
N LYS A 82 -9.02 7.98 16.33
CA LYS A 82 -10.25 7.65 17.09
C LYS A 82 -11.56 8.02 16.39
N ASP A 83 -11.52 9.05 15.59
CA ASP A 83 -12.64 9.57 14.80
C ASP A 83 -12.98 8.72 13.57
N ILE A 84 -12.09 7.80 13.19
CA ILE A 84 -12.29 6.93 12.03
C ILE A 84 -12.80 5.56 12.49
N LYS A 85 -13.98 5.20 12.01
CA LYS A 85 -14.61 3.91 12.28
C LYS A 85 -14.50 3.03 11.04
N ILE A 86 -13.65 2.02 11.10
CA ILE A 86 -13.50 1.06 9.99
C ILE A 86 -14.65 0.04 10.08
N PRO A 87 -15.50 -0.08 9.04
CA PRO A 87 -16.61 -1.03 9.06
C PRO A 87 -16.12 -2.48 9.02
N LYS A 88 -16.92 -3.39 9.55
CA LYS A 88 -16.68 -4.83 9.39
C LYS A 88 -16.71 -5.19 7.91
N GLY A 89 -15.91 -6.19 7.51
CA GLY A 89 -15.77 -6.59 6.12
C GLY A 89 -14.84 -5.71 5.29
N ALA A 90 -14.18 -4.69 5.87
CA ALA A 90 -13.12 -3.95 5.22
C ALA A 90 -11.94 -4.89 4.88
N ILE A 91 -11.33 -4.69 3.71
CA ILE A 91 -10.20 -5.48 3.23
C ILE A 91 -8.91 -4.70 3.47
N PHE A 92 -7.93 -5.36 4.09
CA PHE A 92 -6.63 -4.79 4.40
C PHE A 92 -5.57 -5.34 3.44
N THR A 93 -4.98 -4.46 2.62
CA THR A 93 -3.94 -4.82 1.67
C THR A 93 -2.69 -3.97 1.91
N ILE A 94 -1.55 -4.38 1.36
CA ILE A 94 -0.35 -3.54 1.33
C ILE A 94 -0.25 -2.93 -0.07
N GLY A 95 -0.20 -1.60 -0.15
CA GLY A 95 0.01 -0.85 -1.39
C GLY A 95 1.41 -0.26 -1.46
N SER A 96 1.72 0.36 -2.61
CA SER A 96 2.95 1.10 -2.85
C SER A 96 2.63 2.39 -3.59
N ASP A 97 3.28 3.49 -3.23
CA ASP A 97 3.20 4.74 -3.97
C ASP A 97 4.08 4.65 -5.24
N GLY A 98 3.49 4.12 -6.32
CA GLY A 98 4.19 3.82 -7.55
C GLY A 98 5.05 2.56 -7.47
N ILE A 99 5.99 2.40 -8.43
CA ILE A 99 6.80 1.18 -8.58
C ILE A 99 7.89 1.09 -7.50
N MET A 100 8.48 2.22 -7.11
CA MET A 100 9.59 2.31 -6.13
C MET A 100 9.24 3.16 -4.90
N GLY A 101 7.96 3.50 -4.68
CA GLY A 101 7.52 4.32 -3.57
C GLY A 101 7.40 3.58 -2.25
N GLU A 102 7.13 4.33 -1.20
CA GLU A 102 6.89 3.77 0.13
C GLU A 102 5.69 2.83 0.15
N LYS A 103 5.79 1.79 0.98
CA LYS A 103 4.69 0.88 1.25
C LYS A 103 3.72 1.53 2.22
N PHE A 104 2.45 1.18 2.10
CA PHE A 104 1.41 1.62 3.03
C PHE A 104 0.35 0.52 3.21
N VAL A 105 -0.32 0.55 4.34
CA VAL A 105 -1.50 -0.29 4.56
C VAL A 105 -2.68 0.39 3.89
N ASN A 106 -3.32 -0.30 2.94
CA ASN A 106 -4.51 0.18 2.26
C ASN A 106 -5.75 -0.55 2.79
N VAL A 107 -6.69 0.19 3.31
CA VAL A 107 -7.96 -0.33 3.81
C VAL A 107 -9.04 0.03 2.80
N VAL A 108 -9.61 -1.00 2.18
CA VAL A 108 -10.65 -0.87 1.17
C VAL A 108 -12.02 -1.08 1.84
N PRO A 109 -12.98 -0.15 1.66
CA PRO A 109 -14.34 -0.32 2.17
C PRO A 109 -15.01 -1.57 1.60
N PRO A 110 -15.87 -2.26 2.36
CA PRO A 110 -16.62 -3.39 1.86
C PRO A 110 -17.67 -2.95 0.84
N LYS A 111 -17.93 -3.76 -0.19
CA LYS A 111 -19.00 -3.50 -1.17
C LYS A 111 -20.41 -3.49 -0.57
N LYS A 112 -20.61 -4.27 0.50
CA LYS A 112 -21.84 -4.30 1.29
C LYS A 112 -21.47 -3.95 2.72
N PHE A 113 -22.09 -2.91 3.27
CA PHE A 113 -21.85 -2.51 4.65
C PHE A 113 -22.57 -3.47 5.60
N GLU A 114 -21.80 -4.19 6.40
CA GLU A 114 -22.31 -4.92 7.55
C GLU A 114 -22.46 -3.97 8.74
N GLN A 115 -23.45 -4.22 9.60
CA GLN A 115 -23.60 -3.43 10.81
C GLN A 115 -22.42 -3.69 11.77
N GLY A 116 -21.79 -2.61 12.22
CA GLY A 116 -20.72 -2.62 13.19
C GLY A 116 -19.37 -2.17 12.63
N HIS A 117 -18.43 -1.96 13.54
CA HIS A 117 -17.08 -1.47 13.25
C HIS A 117 -16.06 -2.46 13.82
N ILE A 118 -14.85 -2.41 13.29
CA ILE A 118 -13.71 -3.12 13.84
C ILE A 118 -13.27 -2.33 15.10
N GLY A 119 -13.34 -2.96 16.25
CA GLY A 119 -13.04 -2.34 17.55
C GLY A 119 -11.54 -2.32 17.86
N GLU A 120 -11.20 -1.61 18.94
CA GLU A 120 -9.85 -1.59 19.50
C GLU A 120 -9.39 -3.01 19.88
N GLY A 121 -8.13 -3.33 19.61
CA GLY A 121 -7.52 -4.64 19.91
C GLY A 121 -8.01 -5.78 19.01
N SER A 122 -8.84 -5.51 18.01
CA SER A 122 -9.29 -6.54 17.07
C SER A 122 -8.12 -7.04 16.22
N THR A 123 -8.17 -8.34 15.88
CA THR A 123 -7.27 -8.95 14.91
C THR A 123 -8.03 -9.21 13.60
N VAL A 124 -7.48 -8.76 12.49
CA VAL A 124 -8.03 -8.96 11.16
C VAL A 124 -7.00 -9.61 10.24
N LYS A 125 -7.46 -10.33 9.24
CA LYS A 125 -6.57 -10.89 8.22
C LYS A 125 -6.30 -9.85 7.14
N GLY A 126 -5.03 -9.65 6.81
CA GLY A 126 -4.59 -8.84 5.70
C GLY A 126 -4.29 -9.71 4.47
N ILE A 127 -4.47 -9.12 3.31
CA ILE A 127 -4.06 -9.71 2.02
C ILE A 127 -2.71 -9.10 1.65
N PRO A 128 -1.68 -9.90 1.33
CA PRO A 128 -0.39 -9.38 0.96
C PRO A 128 -0.54 -8.44 -0.24
N GLY A 129 0.17 -7.31 -0.19
CA GLY A 129 0.26 -6.39 -1.31
C GLY A 129 1.33 -6.87 -2.26
N GLY A 130 0.92 -7.46 -3.30
CA GLY A 130 1.73 -7.91 -4.40
C GLY A 130 0.86 -7.94 -5.64
N GLY A 131 1.45 -8.12 -6.81
CA GLY A 131 0.68 -8.21 -8.04
C GLY A 131 -0.38 -9.31 -7.99
N MET A 132 -1.13 -9.41 -9.04
CA MET A 132 -2.20 -10.40 -9.21
C MET A 132 -1.77 -11.83 -8.82
N GLU A 133 -0.50 -12.18 -9.02
CA GLU A 133 0.07 -13.48 -8.67
C GLU A 133 0.07 -13.78 -7.16
N GLU A 134 0.42 -12.80 -6.30
CA GLU A 134 0.40 -12.99 -4.84
C GLU A 134 -1.03 -13.03 -4.30
N PHE A 135 -1.95 -12.26 -4.87
CA PHE A 135 -3.37 -12.36 -4.58
C PHE A 135 -3.89 -13.78 -4.90
N PHE A 136 -3.50 -14.32 -6.03
CA PHE A 136 -3.90 -15.66 -6.44
C PHE A 136 -3.23 -16.77 -5.61
N ALA A 137 -1.97 -16.62 -5.22
CA ALA A 137 -1.28 -17.56 -4.35
C ALA A 137 -1.87 -17.63 -2.93
N ALA A 138 -2.30 -16.47 -2.37
CA ALA A 138 -2.94 -16.42 -1.05
C ALA A 138 -4.41 -16.92 -1.08
N SER A 139 -5.01 -16.95 -2.26
CA SER A 139 -6.42 -17.34 -2.48
C SER A 139 -6.57 -18.74 -3.06
N GLY A 140 -5.66 -19.67 -2.75
CA GLY A 140 -5.61 -21.01 -3.36
C GLY A 140 -6.97 -21.74 -3.46
N ASP A 141 -7.83 -21.62 -2.45
CA ASP A 141 -9.19 -22.17 -2.46
C ASP A 141 -10.16 -21.34 -3.33
N ALA A 142 -10.01 -20.02 -3.37
CA ALA A 142 -10.79 -19.17 -4.25
C ALA A 142 -10.41 -19.35 -5.72
N MET A 143 -9.15 -19.66 -5.98
CA MET A 143 -8.62 -19.96 -7.30
C MET A 143 -9.20 -21.28 -7.86
N GLN A 144 -9.27 -22.33 -7.07
CA GLN A 144 -9.91 -23.59 -7.49
C GLN A 144 -11.39 -23.40 -7.86
N ASN A 145 -12.11 -22.55 -7.14
CA ASN A 145 -13.51 -22.26 -7.45
C ASN A 145 -13.70 -21.38 -8.69
N ILE A 146 -12.78 -20.44 -8.97
CA ILE A 146 -12.85 -19.55 -10.15
C ILE A 146 -12.33 -20.27 -11.41
N PHE A 147 -11.21 -21.00 -11.31
CA PHE A 147 -10.61 -21.68 -12.46
C PHE A 147 -11.03 -23.15 -12.60
N GLY A 148 -11.64 -23.73 -11.56
CA GLY A 148 -12.27 -25.04 -11.61
C GLY A 148 -13.64 -25.02 -12.29
N ASP A 149 -14.27 -23.87 -12.39
CA ASP A 149 -15.54 -23.71 -13.07
C ASP A 149 -15.37 -23.81 -14.59
N ARG A 150 -16.19 -24.68 -15.20
CA ARG A 150 -16.12 -25.01 -16.62
C ARG A 150 -16.38 -23.81 -17.53
N ASP A 151 -17.25 -22.89 -17.09
CA ASP A 151 -17.61 -21.70 -17.85
C ASP A 151 -16.47 -20.68 -17.84
N THR A 152 -15.76 -20.53 -16.72
CA THR A 152 -14.56 -19.69 -16.61
C THR A 152 -13.40 -20.22 -17.45
N GLN A 153 -13.22 -21.54 -17.51
CA GLN A 153 -12.19 -22.17 -18.37
C GLN A 153 -12.49 -21.95 -19.86
N LEU A 154 -13.77 -22.01 -20.26
CA LEU A 154 -14.19 -21.73 -21.63
C LEU A 154 -13.97 -20.27 -22.01
N ALA A 155 -14.37 -19.33 -21.14
CA ALA A 155 -14.14 -17.89 -21.33
C ALA A 155 -12.65 -17.53 -21.44
N MET A 156 -11.81 -18.19 -20.65
CA MET A 156 -10.37 -17.98 -20.68
C MET A 156 -9.73 -18.52 -21.98
N ARG A 157 -10.17 -19.69 -22.46
CA ARG A 157 -9.75 -20.23 -23.77
C ARG A 157 -10.16 -19.31 -24.93
N GLU A 158 -11.36 -18.76 -24.86
CA GLU A 158 -11.86 -17.83 -25.88
C GLU A 158 -11.08 -16.50 -25.86
N THR A 159 -10.75 -16.00 -24.67
CA THR A 159 -9.89 -14.82 -24.51
C THR A 159 -8.49 -15.02 -25.09
N ILE A 160 -7.86 -16.18 -24.82
CA ILE A 160 -6.53 -16.53 -25.38
C ILE A 160 -6.60 -16.65 -26.89
N LYS A 161 -7.67 -17.26 -27.43
CA LYS A 161 -7.90 -17.37 -28.87
C LYS A 161 -8.03 -15.99 -29.53
N ASN A 162 -8.82 -15.10 -28.93
CA ASN A 162 -9.00 -13.72 -29.42
C ASN A 162 -7.71 -12.93 -29.36
N MET A 163 -6.89 -13.11 -28.31
CA MET A 163 -5.57 -12.48 -28.19
C MET A 163 -4.61 -12.94 -29.29
N ASN A 164 -4.64 -14.23 -29.63
CA ASN A 164 -3.84 -14.77 -30.74
C ASN A 164 -4.29 -14.21 -32.10
N GLU A 165 -5.59 -14.03 -32.32
CA GLU A 165 -6.13 -13.40 -33.52
C GLU A 165 -5.74 -11.91 -33.62
N ILE A 166 -5.80 -11.16 -32.51
CA ILE A 166 -5.34 -9.77 -32.44
C ILE A 166 -3.85 -9.69 -32.77
N THR A 167 -3.02 -10.56 -32.22
CA THR A 167 -1.58 -10.61 -32.50
C THR A 167 -1.29 -10.90 -33.98
N ARG A 168 -2.02 -11.83 -34.58
CA ARG A 168 -1.90 -12.11 -36.04
C ARG A 168 -2.30 -10.91 -36.89
N ASN A 169 -3.42 -10.27 -36.54
CA ASN A 169 -3.92 -9.10 -37.26
C ASN A 169 -2.96 -7.91 -37.14
N MET A 170 -2.35 -7.69 -35.96
CA MET A 170 -1.28 -6.71 -35.78
C MET A 170 -0.05 -7.02 -36.68
N GLY A 171 0.33 -8.29 -36.79
CA GLY A 171 1.38 -8.72 -37.71
C GLY A 171 1.11 -8.38 -39.18
N VAL A 172 -0.14 -8.61 -39.62
CA VAL A 172 -0.60 -8.26 -40.98
C VAL A 172 -0.58 -6.74 -41.17
N ILE A 173 -1.07 -5.96 -40.23
CA ILE A 173 -1.09 -4.49 -40.30
C ILE A 173 0.36 -3.95 -40.37
N THR A 174 1.25 -4.46 -39.55
CA THR A 174 2.67 -4.04 -39.55
C THR A 174 3.33 -4.34 -40.91
N LYS A 175 3.06 -5.52 -41.48
CA LYS A 175 3.57 -5.88 -42.80
C LYS A 175 3.02 -4.95 -43.88
N THR A 176 1.71 -4.72 -43.90
CA THR A 176 1.06 -3.82 -44.88
C THR A 176 1.57 -2.40 -44.76
N MET A 177 1.82 -1.89 -43.53
CA MET A 177 2.43 -0.58 -43.33
C MET A 177 3.86 -0.51 -43.88
N ALA A 178 4.66 -1.56 -43.70
CA ALA A 178 6.00 -1.66 -44.24
C ALA A 178 5.98 -1.67 -45.80
N ASP A 179 5.08 -2.44 -46.39
CA ASP A 179 4.90 -2.54 -47.85
C ASP A 179 4.45 -1.20 -48.47
N VAL A 180 3.51 -0.50 -47.81
CA VAL A 180 3.04 0.83 -48.22
C VAL A 180 4.17 1.88 -48.09
N SER A 181 4.96 1.82 -47.02
CA SER A 181 6.10 2.71 -46.81
C SER A 181 7.17 2.50 -47.88
N ALA A 182 7.47 1.26 -48.25
CA ALA A 182 8.42 0.92 -49.30
C ALA A 182 7.93 1.38 -50.69
N ALA A 183 6.64 1.16 -50.99
CA ALA A 183 6.04 1.61 -52.26
C ALA A 183 6.01 3.15 -52.40
N ASN A 184 5.81 3.86 -51.26
CA ASN A 184 5.81 5.32 -51.26
C ASN A 184 7.20 5.92 -51.43
N GLN A 185 8.25 5.24 -50.98
CA GLN A 185 9.64 5.66 -51.25
C GLN A 185 10.03 5.50 -52.71
N GLN A 186 9.55 4.43 -53.40
CA GLN A 186 9.80 4.23 -54.83
C GLN A 186 9.10 5.25 -55.74
N ASN A 187 8.08 5.94 -55.27
CA ASN A 187 7.35 6.95 -56.06
C ASN A 187 7.89 8.38 -55.85
N LEU A 188 8.92 8.56 -55.03
CA LEU A 188 9.54 9.85 -54.73
C LEU A 188 10.91 10.03 -55.40
N ASP A 189 11.44 8.99 -56.03
CA ASP A 189 12.65 9.00 -56.89
C ASP A 189 12.23 9.04 -58.38
#